data_b1bf4c5b410bd0f941de2485ff62cef5
#
_entry.id   b1bf4c5b410bd0f941de2485ff62cef5
#
_cell.length_a   1.000
_cell.length_b   1.000
_cell.length_c   1.000
_cell.angle_alpha   90.00
_cell.angle_beta   90.00
_cell.angle_gamma   90.00
#
_symmetry.space_group_name_H-M   'P 1'
#
loop_
_entity.id
_entity.type
_entity.pdbx_description
1 polymer ?
#
loop_
_entity_poly.entity_id
_entity_poly.type
_entity_poly.pdbx_seq_one_letter_code
_entity_poly.pdbx_strand_id
1 'polypeptide(L)'
;RSVFSRYTFDGVIHFAGLKAVGESCTLPLHYHDNNIGGSIALFQVMEEYSVRKIVFSSSATVYRADNISPLTEDMPLGTTNPYGTTKLVIEELLEDLARLGTWSVIPLRYFNLSEHIIGHIGELPNGIPNNLLPYVLDVAIGKRKKVSVYGDDYPTHDGTGVRDYIDVCDLVDAHLAAYKHLAL
;
A
#
# COMPACT_ATOMS: atom_id res chain seq x y z
N ARG A 1 17.70 -5.92 12.75
CA ARG A 1 18.87 -5.59 13.60
C ARG A 1 20.19 -5.78 12.87
N SER A 2 20.48 -6.95 12.30
CA SER A 2 21.78 -7.22 11.62
C SER A 2 22.14 -6.20 10.52
N VAL A 3 21.15 -5.64 9.81
CA VAL A 3 21.37 -4.60 8.80
C VAL A 3 21.65 -3.24 9.46
N PHE A 4 20.83 -2.84 10.44
CA PHE A 4 21.01 -1.58 11.15
C PHE A 4 22.32 -1.53 11.96
N SER A 5 22.85 -2.67 12.41
CA SER A 5 24.17 -2.71 13.09
C SER A 5 25.35 -2.55 12.13
N ARG A 6 25.16 -2.69 10.83
CA ARG A 6 26.23 -2.60 9.82
C ARG A 6 26.22 -1.29 9.04
N TYR A 7 25.05 -0.64 8.95
CA TYR A 7 24.85 0.55 8.12
C TYR A 7 24.13 1.62 8.94
N THR A 8 24.42 2.88 8.63
CA THR A 8 23.69 4.03 9.15
C THR A 8 22.59 4.40 8.16
N PHE A 9 21.39 4.63 8.66
CA PHE A 9 20.24 5.01 7.87
C PHE A 9 19.68 6.35 8.36
N ASP A 10 19.29 7.22 7.42
CA ASP A 10 18.63 8.49 7.73
C ASP A 10 17.11 8.33 7.89
N GLY A 11 16.55 7.28 7.33
CA GLY A 11 15.12 6.95 7.40
C GLY A 11 14.78 5.70 6.61
N VAL A 12 13.49 5.38 6.56
CA VAL A 12 12.97 4.16 5.94
C VAL A 12 11.82 4.51 4.99
N ILE A 13 11.78 3.85 3.82
CA ILE A 13 10.59 3.76 2.98
C ILE A 13 10.07 2.33 3.13
N HIS A 14 8.88 2.18 3.73
CA HIS A 14 8.33 0.90 4.13
C HIS A 14 7.27 0.40 3.15
N PHE A 15 7.66 -0.46 2.22
CA PHE A 15 6.77 -1.13 1.26
C PHE A 15 6.34 -2.54 1.70
N ALA A 16 7.11 -3.17 2.59
CA ALA A 16 6.93 -4.58 2.91
C ALA A 16 5.55 -4.87 3.51
N GLY A 17 4.92 -5.93 3.01
CA GLY A 17 3.63 -6.40 3.49
C GLY A 17 2.92 -7.28 2.47
N LEU A 18 2.06 -8.17 2.95
CA LEU A 18 1.13 -8.92 2.13
C LEU A 18 0.03 -7.97 1.63
N LYS A 19 -0.37 -8.08 0.35
CA LYS A 19 -1.27 -7.09 -0.30
C LYS A 19 -2.54 -7.67 -0.93
N ALA A 20 -2.73 -8.98 -0.92
CA ALA A 20 -3.86 -9.61 -1.59
C ALA A 20 -5.13 -9.55 -0.74
N VAL A 21 -6.06 -8.66 -1.09
CA VAL A 21 -7.32 -8.43 -0.35
C VAL A 21 -8.12 -9.71 -0.18
N GLY A 22 -8.33 -10.49 -1.26
CA GLY A 22 -9.10 -11.75 -1.21
C GLY A 22 -8.44 -12.79 -0.29
N GLU A 23 -7.12 -12.96 -0.35
CA GLU A 23 -6.37 -13.87 0.52
C GLU A 23 -6.47 -13.43 1.99
N SER A 24 -6.44 -12.12 2.26
CA SER A 24 -6.56 -11.61 3.63
C SER A 24 -7.86 -12.04 4.31
N CYS A 25 -8.96 -12.19 3.55
CA CYS A 25 -10.24 -12.66 4.08
C CYS A 25 -10.22 -14.15 4.47
N THR A 26 -9.34 -14.95 3.88
CA THR A 26 -9.18 -16.38 4.18
C THR A 26 -8.10 -16.66 5.21
N LEU A 27 -7.08 -15.79 5.29
CA LEU A 27 -5.91 -15.93 6.17
C LEU A 27 -5.67 -14.67 7.02
N PRO A 28 -6.68 -14.15 7.76
CA PRO A 28 -6.58 -12.85 8.44
C PRO A 28 -5.43 -12.81 9.47
N LEU A 29 -5.25 -13.83 10.27
CA LEU A 29 -4.19 -13.86 11.29
C LEU A 29 -2.79 -13.81 10.66
N HIS A 30 -2.60 -14.47 9.51
CA HIS A 30 -1.34 -14.40 8.78
C HIS A 30 -1.05 -12.99 8.28
N TYR A 31 -2.07 -12.26 7.80
CA TYR A 31 -1.94 -10.86 7.39
C TYR A 31 -1.62 -9.94 8.56
N HIS A 32 -2.31 -10.11 9.70
CA HIS A 32 -2.04 -9.30 10.89
C HIS A 32 -0.63 -9.56 11.45
N ASP A 33 -0.22 -10.79 11.58
CA ASP A 33 1.11 -11.16 12.08
C ASP A 33 2.21 -10.62 11.16
N ASN A 34 2.10 -10.87 9.85
CA ASN A 34 3.10 -10.41 8.89
C ASN A 34 3.17 -8.89 8.78
N ASN A 35 2.02 -8.21 8.58
CA ASN A 35 2.02 -6.79 8.28
C ASN A 35 2.19 -5.95 9.54
N ILE A 36 1.37 -6.18 10.58
CA ILE A 36 1.43 -5.39 11.81
C ILE A 36 2.63 -5.84 12.66
N GLY A 37 2.78 -7.14 12.89
CA GLY A 37 3.90 -7.69 13.67
C GLY A 37 5.25 -7.34 13.06
N GLY A 38 5.39 -7.49 11.73
CA GLY A 38 6.58 -7.08 10.99
C GLY A 38 6.88 -5.59 11.08
N SER A 39 5.85 -4.73 10.98
CA SER A 39 6.00 -3.28 11.12
C SER A 39 6.41 -2.88 12.54
N ILE A 40 5.79 -3.47 13.57
CA ILE A 40 6.18 -3.22 14.97
C ILE A 40 7.65 -3.60 15.19
N ALA A 41 8.07 -4.77 14.69
CA ALA A 41 9.47 -5.20 14.80
C ALA A 41 10.43 -4.23 14.10
N LEU A 42 10.03 -3.67 12.94
CA LEU A 42 10.80 -2.63 12.24
C LEU A 42 10.87 -1.35 13.08
N PHE A 43 9.76 -0.84 13.61
CA PHE A 43 9.71 0.39 14.40
C PHE A 43 10.53 0.28 15.68
N GLN A 44 10.51 -0.87 16.35
CA GLN A 44 11.36 -1.13 17.52
C GLN A 44 12.85 -1.07 17.17
N VAL A 45 13.25 -1.62 16.03
CA VAL A 45 14.64 -1.54 15.56
C VAL A 45 15.00 -0.11 15.14
N MET A 46 14.12 0.61 14.46
CA MET A 46 14.31 2.01 14.10
C MET A 46 14.52 2.87 15.36
N GLU A 47 13.70 2.67 16.40
CA GLU A 47 13.85 3.39 17.68
C GLU A 47 15.18 3.06 18.38
N GLU A 48 15.57 1.77 18.42
CA GLU A 48 16.84 1.30 18.99
C GLU A 48 18.06 1.99 18.34
N TYR A 49 17.99 2.25 17.03
CA TYR A 49 19.05 2.88 16.25
C TYR A 49 18.84 4.38 16.01
N SER A 50 17.85 5.00 16.65
CA SER A 50 17.50 6.43 16.51
C SER A 50 17.16 6.86 15.08
N VAL A 51 16.66 5.95 14.25
CA VAL A 51 16.13 6.21 12.89
C VAL A 51 14.65 6.49 13.01
N ARG A 52 14.21 7.75 12.88
CA ARG A 52 12.86 8.20 13.20
C ARG A 52 12.14 8.89 12.04
N LYS A 53 12.59 8.67 10.82
CA LYS A 53 11.95 9.16 9.60
C LYS A 53 11.41 7.99 8.80
N ILE A 54 10.12 8.03 8.47
CA ILE A 54 9.50 6.94 7.72
C ILE A 54 8.45 7.44 6.72
N VAL A 55 8.54 6.97 5.49
CA VAL A 55 7.45 7.00 4.52
C VAL A 55 6.81 5.61 4.49
N PHE A 56 5.53 5.54 4.75
CA PHE A 56 4.79 4.28 4.77
C PHE A 56 3.89 4.13 3.55
N SER A 57 4.07 3.05 2.84
CA SER A 57 3.21 2.62 1.74
C SER A 57 1.90 2.09 2.29
N SER A 58 0.93 2.99 2.51
CA SER A 58 -0.41 2.67 2.93
C SER A 58 -1.30 2.29 1.74
N SER A 59 -2.59 2.46 1.86
CA SER A 59 -3.55 2.08 0.81
C SER A 59 -4.83 2.90 0.92
N ALA A 60 -5.49 3.15 -0.20
CA ALA A 60 -6.84 3.71 -0.22
C ALA A 60 -7.90 2.81 0.46
N THR A 61 -7.61 1.53 0.71
CA THR A 61 -8.50 0.62 1.44
C THR A 61 -8.69 0.98 2.92
N VAL A 62 -7.97 1.98 3.43
CA VAL A 62 -8.17 2.52 4.78
C VAL A 62 -9.38 3.47 4.88
N TYR A 63 -9.87 3.99 3.77
CA TYR A 63 -11.06 4.84 3.75
C TYR A 63 -12.34 4.03 3.93
N ARG A 64 -13.31 4.62 4.63
CA ARG A 64 -14.64 4.03 4.77
C ARG A 64 -15.34 3.91 3.42
N ALA A 65 -16.10 2.83 3.25
CA ALA A 65 -16.82 2.55 2.01
C ALA A 65 -17.98 3.52 1.71
N ASP A 66 -18.47 4.24 2.73
CA ASP A 66 -19.55 5.22 2.62
C ASP A 66 -19.05 6.66 2.34
N ASN A 67 -17.75 6.86 2.20
CA ASN A 67 -17.20 8.14 1.76
C ASN A 67 -17.60 8.44 0.31
N ILE A 68 -17.86 9.70 0.02
CA ILE A 68 -18.23 10.17 -1.32
C ILE A 68 -16.96 10.63 -2.06
N SER A 69 -16.75 10.14 -3.28
CA SER A 69 -15.66 10.59 -4.14
C SER A 69 -15.84 12.03 -4.63
N PRO A 70 -14.73 12.79 -4.83
CA PRO A 70 -13.33 12.39 -4.64
C PRO A 70 -12.94 12.31 -3.16
N LEU A 71 -12.08 11.33 -2.81
CA LEU A 71 -11.61 11.14 -1.44
C LEU A 71 -10.49 12.14 -1.09
N THR A 72 -10.52 12.67 0.14
CA THR A 72 -9.50 13.55 0.72
C THR A 72 -8.94 12.94 2.01
N GLU A 73 -7.77 13.40 2.45
CA GLU A 73 -7.03 12.80 3.55
C GLU A 73 -7.74 12.95 4.92
N ASP A 74 -8.62 13.94 5.06
CA ASP A 74 -9.40 14.23 6.28
C ASP A 74 -10.68 13.42 6.40
N MET A 75 -11.04 12.65 5.37
CA MET A 75 -12.25 11.84 5.39
C MET A 75 -12.18 10.68 6.39
N PRO A 76 -13.34 10.24 6.93
CA PRO A 76 -13.41 9.15 7.89
C PRO A 76 -12.73 7.87 7.41
N LEU A 77 -11.96 7.26 8.30
CA LEU A 77 -11.28 5.98 8.06
C LEU A 77 -12.12 4.82 8.59
N GLY A 78 -11.98 3.67 7.94
CA GLY A 78 -12.64 2.43 8.30
C GLY A 78 -12.51 1.41 7.19
N THR A 79 -12.30 0.16 7.52
CA THR A 79 -11.90 -0.87 6.58
C THR A 79 -12.97 -1.93 6.40
N THR A 80 -13.01 -2.55 5.23
CA THR A 80 -13.96 -3.62 4.87
C THR A 80 -13.30 -4.99 4.77
N ASN A 81 -11.97 -5.07 4.95
CA ASN A 81 -11.22 -6.30 4.79
C ASN A 81 -9.96 -6.31 5.69
N PRO A 82 -9.43 -7.50 6.04
CA PRO A 82 -8.27 -7.62 6.94
C PRO A 82 -7.00 -6.94 6.41
N TYR A 83 -6.74 -6.95 5.10
CA TYR A 83 -5.60 -6.23 4.53
C TYR A 83 -5.70 -4.73 4.82
N GLY A 84 -6.85 -4.10 4.51
CA GLY A 84 -7.09 -2.70 4.83
C GLY A 84 -6.90 -2.42 6.32
N THR A 85 -7.43 -3.30 7.18
CA THR A 85 -7.26 -3.19 8.64
C THR A 85 -5.79 -3.19 9.04
N THR A 86 -4.93 -4.03 8.43
CA THR A 86 -3.49 -4.00 8.74
C THR A 86 -2.86 -2.67 8.38
N LYS A 87 -3.25 -2.05 7.25
CA LYS A 87 -2.73 -0.75 6.83
C LYS A 87 -3.19 0.37 7.78
N LEU A 88 -4.46 0.38 8.16
CA LEU A 88 -5.02 1.37 9.08
C LEU A 88 -4.35 1.29 10.47
N VAL A 89 -4.22 0.09 11.03
CA VAL A 89 -3.54 -0.10 12.34
C VAL A 89 -2.09 0.39 12.30
N ILE A 90 -1.38 0.16 11.19
CA ILE A 90 -0.01 0.67 11.03
C ILE A 90 0.01 2.19 10.94
N GLU A 91 -0.95 2.84 10.27
CA GLU A 91 -1.09 4.30 10.27
C GLU A 91 -1.32 4.84 11.68
N GLU A 92 -2.22 4.22 12.46
CA GLU A 92 -2.49 4.60 13.85
C GLU A 92 -1.25 4.48 14.74
N LEU A 93 -0.49 3.37 14.61
CA LEU A 93 0.79 3.20 15.31
C LEU A 93 1.82 4.28 14.93
N LEU A 94 1.89 4.63 13.66
CA LEU A 94 2.80 5.68 13.18
C LEU A 94 2.36 7.07 13.66
N GLU A 95 1.05 7.33 13.74
CA GLU A 95 0.52 8.56 14.31
C GLU A 95 0.86 8.68 15.81
N ASP A 96 0.73 7.59 16.56
CA ASP A 96 1.15 7.55 17.97
C ASP A 96 2.63 7.86 18.14
N LEU A 97 3.49 7.29 17.29
CA LEU A 97 4.93 7.61 17.28
C LEU A 97 5.20 9.08 16.93
N ALA A 98 4.47 9.64 15.94
CA ALA A 98 4.59 11.04 15.54
C ALA A 98 4.19 12.00 16.67
N ARG A 99 3.16 11.66 17.47
CA ARG A 99 2.73 12.45 18.64
C ARG A 99 3.81 12.58 19.73
N LEU A 100 4.82 11.71 19.75
CA LEU A 100 5.98 11.87 20.64
C LEU A 100 6.86 13.08 20.26
N GLY A 101 6.65 13.69 19.10
CA GLY A 101 7.39 14.86 18.62
C GLY A 101 8.83 14.58 18.17
N THR A 102 9.24 13.30 18.14
CA THR A 102 10.58 12.86 17.71
C THR A 102 10.57 12.10 16.39
N TRP A 103 9.41 11.58 15.96
CA TRP A 103 9.24 10.87 14.71
C TRP A 103 8.65 11.78 13.63
N SER A 104 9.15 11.63 12.42
CA SER A 104 8.61 12.24 11.20
C SER A 104 8.04 11.15 10.30
N VAL A 105 6.74 11.21 10.03
CA VAL A 105 5.98 10.13 9.39
C VAL A 105 5.14 10.69 8.24
N ILE A 106 5.18 10.04 7.08
CA ILE A 106 4.25 10.30 5.99
C ILE A 106 3.69 8.97 5.49
N PRO A 107 2.40 8.65 5.72
CA PRO A 107 1.72 7.57 5.03
C PRO A 107 1.24 8.05 3.65
N LEU A 108 1.42 7.22 2.63
CA LEU A 108 0.89 7.45 1.28
C LEU A 108 -0.25 6.49 1.01
N ARG A 109 -1.48 7.01 0.87
CA ARG A 109 -2.70 6.26 0.60
C ARG A 109 -3.01 6.29 -0.89
N TYR A 110 -2.43 5.39 -1.66
CA TYR A 110 -2.66 5.30 -3.09
C TYR A 110 -3.63 4.18 -3.46
N PHE A 111 -4.21 4.31 -4.65
CA PHE A 111 -5.21 3.40 -5.21
C PHE A 111 -4.56 2.27 -6.01
N ASN A 112 -4.98 2.08 -7.26
CA ASN A 112 -4.48 0.99 -8.07
C ASN A 112 -3.21 1.42 -8.81
N LEU A 113 -2.13 0.69 -8.56
CA LEU A 113 -0.90 0.89 -9.31
C LEU A 113 -1.11 0.39 -10.74
N SER A 114 -0.83 1.26 -11.71
CA SER A 114 -0.64 0.87 -13.10
C SER A 114 0.84 0.77 -13.38
N GLU A 115 1.23 -0.32 -14.01
CA GLU A 115 2.62 -0.50 -14.34
C GLU A 115 2.94 0.20 -15.64
N HIS A 116 3.84 1.15 -15.56
CA HIS A 116 4.50 1.72 -16.72
C HIS A 116 5.88 1.12 -16.84
N ILE A 117 6.18 0.53 -17.99
CA ILE A 117 7.49 -0.05 -18.21
C ILE A 117 8.09 0.49 -19.48
N ILE A 118 9.03 1.39 -19.32
CA ILE A 118 10.01 1.61 -20.37
C ILE A 118 11.06 0.50 -20.22
N GLY A 119 10.78 -0.64 -20.82
CA GLY A 119 11.75 -1.58 -21.30
C GLY A 119 12.19 -2.75 -20.40
N HIS A 120 12.23 -2.71 -19.07
CA HIS A 120 12.97 -3.74 -18.32
C HIS A 120 12.38 -4.23 -17.01
N ILE A 121 11.44 -3.53 -16.37
CA ILE A 121 10.89 -3.89 -15.06
C ILE A 121 9.37 -3.91 -15.14
N GLY A 122 8.75 -5.01 -14.69
CA GLY A 122 7.31 -5.17 -14.67
C GLY A 122 6.81 -6.05 -13.54
N GLU A 123 5.50 -6.01 -13.27
CA GLU A 123 4.90 -6.93 -12.31
C GLU A 123 4.90 -8.35 -12.88
N LEU A 124 5.61 -9.24 -12.22
CA LEU A 124 5.53 -10.68 -12.48
C LEU A 124 4.94 -11.35 -11.23
N PRO A 125 3.60 -11.44 -11.12
CA PRO A 125 2.97 -12.01 -9.93
C PRO A 125 3.30 -13.51 -9.81
N ASN A 126 3.63 -13.94 -8.60
CA ASN A 126 3.69 -15.35 -8.28
C ASN A 126 2.27 -15.92 -8.20
N GLY A 127 1.86 -16.68 -9.22
CA GLY A 127 0.53 -17.28 -9.26
C GLY A 127 -0.52 -16.44 -9.99
N ILE A 128 -1.74 -16.38 -9.43
CA ILE A 128 -2.86 -15.67 -10.06
C ILE A 128 -2.73 -14.17 -9.77
N PRO A 129 -2.73 -13.29 -10.80
CA PRO A 129 -2.71 -11.85 -10.61
C PRO A 129 -3.89 -11.37 -9.75
N ASN A 130 -3.65 -10.34 -8.92
CA ASN A 130 -4.69 -9.72 -8.10
C ASN A 130 -5.13 -8.34 -8.63
N ASN A 131 -4.40 -7.79 -9.60
CA ASN A 131 -4.68 -6.48 -10.21
C ASN A 131 -5.19 -6.65 -11.65
N LEU A 132 -5.94 -5.66 -12.15
CA LEU A 132 -6.55 -5.69 -13.48
C LEU A 132 -5.51 -5.76 -14.60
N LEU A 133 -4.47 -4.91 -14.56
CA LEU A 133 -3.52 -4.79 -15.66
C LEU A 133 -2.75 -6.08 -15.97
N PRO A 134 -2.21 -6.83 -15.01
CA PRO A 134 -1.62 -8.14 -15.30
C PRO A 134 -2.58 -9.12 -15.96
N TYR A 135 -3.87 -9.09 -15.61
CA TYR A 135 -4.89 -9.90 -16.33
C TYR A 135 -5.06 -9.48 -17.78
N VAL A 136 -5.14 -8.17 -18.04
CA VAL A 136 -5.25 -7.63 -19.40
C VAL A 136 -4.02 -8.00 -20.22
N LEU A 137 -2.82 -7.85 -19.65
CA LEU A 137 -1.58 -8.21 -20.31
C LEU A 137 -1.47 -9.71 -20.59
N ASP A 138 -1.88 -10.58 -19.66
CA ASP A 138 -1.93 -12.02 -19.88
C ASP A 138 -2.86 -12.41 -21.05
N VAL A 139 -3.95 -11.68 -21.26
CA VAL A 139 -4.80 -11.86 -22.44
C VAL A 139 -4.13 -11.35 -23.71
N ALA A 140 -3.52 -10.17 -23.66
CA ALA A 140 -2.84 -9.57 -24.80
C ALA A 140 -1.69 -10.44 -25.35
N ILE A 141 -0.94 -11.12 -24.47
CA ILE A 141 0.14 -12.05 -24.86
C ILE A 141 -0.32 -13.50 -25.04
N GLY A 142 -1.64 -13.77 -24.98
CA GLY A 142 -2.22 -15.09 -25.24
C GLY A 142 -2.12 -16.11 -24.11
N LYS A 143 -1.63 -15.73 -22.92
CA LYS A 143 -1.63 -16.63 -21.74
C LYS A 143 -3.04 -16.92 -21.22
N ARG A 144 -3.97 -15.98 -21.40
CA ARG A 144 -5.39 -16.11 -21.03
C ARG A 144 -6.29 -15.87 -22.23
N LYS A 145 -7.45 -16.54 -22.26
CA LYS A 145 -8.41 -16.40 -23.35
C LYS A 145 -9.20 -15.10 -23.31
N LYS A 146 -9.48 -14.58 -22.10
CA LYS A 146 -10.32 -13.39 -21.89
C LYS A 146 -10.10 -12.79 -20.52
N VAL A 147 -10.44 -11.51 -20.37
CA VAL A 147 -10.69 -10.86 -19.09
C VAL A 147 -12.16 -11.10 -18.72
N SER A 148 -12.44 -11.42 -17.46
CA SER A 148 -13.81 -11.57 -16.96
C SER A 148 -14.26 -10.28 -16.28
N VAL A 149 -15.46 -9.80 -16.63
CA VAL A 149 -16.14 -8.70 -15.95
C VAL A 149 -17.17 -9.31 -15.01
N TYR A 150 -17.13 -8.94 -13.73
CA TYR A 150 -17.96 -9.52 -12.67
C TYR A 150 -19.08 -8.54 -12.27
N GLY A 151 -20.04 -8.34 -13.17
CA GLY A 151 -21.19 -7.47 -12.96
C GLY A 151 -21.06 -6.11 -13.65
N ASP A 152 -22.22 -5.52 -13.91
CA ASP A 152 -22.43 -4.22 -14.55
C ASP A 152 -23.56 -3.43 -13.87
N ASP A 153 -23.90 -3.81 -12.62
CA ASP A 153 -25.00 -3.30 -11.82
C ASP A 153 -24.54 -2.59 -10.53
N TYR A 154 -23.27 -2.18 -10.47
CA TYR A 154 -22.76 -1.38 -9.36
C TYR A 154 -23.38 0.03 -9.35
N PRO A 155 -23.54 0.67 -8.17
CA PRO A 155 -24.08 2.02 -8.05
C PRO A 155 -23.06 3.08 -8.49
N THR A 156 -22.57 2.98 -9.73
CA THR A 156 -21.60 3.87 -10.40
C THR A 156 -22.20 4.39 -11.69
N HIS A 157 -21.59 5.42 -12.28
CA HIS A 157 -22.12 6.07 -13.49
C HIS A 157 -22.21 5.12 -14.71
N ASP A 158 -21.38 4.07 -14.74
CA ASP A 158 -21.32 3.09 -15.84
C ASP A 158 -21.67 1.66 -15.41
N GLY A 159 -22.10 1.48 -14.16
CA GLY A 159 -22.44 0.16 -13.59
C GLY A 159 -21.23 -0.71 -13.26
N THR A 160 -20.01 -0.23 -13.43
CA THR A 160 -18.78 -0.99 -13.17
C THR A 160 -18.03 -0.44 -11.97
N GLY A 161 -16.95 -1.12 -11.55
CA GLY A 161 -16.09 -0.66 -10.47
C GLY A 161 -15.16 0.47 -10.94
N VAL A 162 -15.55 1.72 -10.73
CA VAL A 162 -14.70 2.90 -10.99
C VAL A 162 -13.46 2.85 -10.09
N ARG A 163 -12.28 3.06 -10.68
CA ARG A 163 -10.98 3.02 -9.97
C ARG A 163 -10.09 4.15 -10.46
N ASP A 164 -9.29 4.66 -9.54
CA ASP A 164 -8.19 5.56 -9.84
C ASP A 164 -6.90 4.74 -10.05
N TYR A 165 -6.14 5.09 -11.08
CA TYR A 165 -4.90 4.42 -11.44
C TYR A 165 -3.75 5.42 -11.41
N ILE A 166 -2.63 5.03 -10.76
CA ILE A 166 -1.41 5.82 -10.71
C ILE A 166 -0.27 5.06 -11.40
N ASP A 167 0.49 5.76 -12.23
CA ASP A 167 1.71 5.20 -12.85
C ASP A 167 2.76 4.89 -11.77
N VAL A 168 3.48 3.78 -11.94
CA VAL A 168 4.50 3.35 -10.97
C VAL A 168 5.63 4.37 -10.82
N CYS A 169 6.03 5.06 -11.90
CA CYS A 169 7.07 6.08 -11.85
C CYS A 169 6.60 7.27 -11.03
N ASP A 170 5.36 7.74 -11.25
CA ASP A 170 4.77 8.83 -10.46
C ASP A 170 4.66 8.46 -8.99
N LEU A 171 4.29 7.21 -8.68
CA LEU A 171 4.24 6.72 -7.31
C LEU A 171 5.62 6.67 -6.65
N VAL A 172 6.65 6.23 -7.38
CA VAL A 172 8.03 6.22 -6.88
C VAL A 172 8.50 7.64 -6.61
N ASP A 173 8.25 8.58 -7.52
CA ASP A 173 8.57 10.00 -7.34
C ASP A 173 7.83 10.61 -6.15
N ALA A 174 6.56 10.23 -5.92
CA ALA A 174 5.82 10.63 -4.74
C ALA A 174 6.47 10.13 -3.43
N HIS A 175 6.95 8.87 -3.38
CA HIS A 175 7.67 8.34 -2.22
C HIS A 175 8.99 9.10 -1.99
N LEU A 176 9.73 9.40 -3.05
CA LEU A 176 10.97 10.19 -2.95
C LEU A 176 10.72 11.62 -2.50
N ALA A 177 9.66 12.26 -3.01
CA ALA A 177 9.25 13.60 -2.60
C ALA A 177 8.82 13.62 -1.12
N ALA A 178 8.02 12.65 -0.67
CA ALA A 178 7.63 12.47 0.71
C ALA A 178 8.86 12.30 1.62
N TYR A 179 9.80 11.43 1.23
CA TYR A 179 11.03 11.22 2.00
C TYR A 179 11.89 12.49 2.10
N LYS A 180 12.03 13.24 1.02
CA LYS A 180 12.73 14.53 1.02
C LYS A 180 12.04 15.55 1.93
N HIS A 181 10.71 15.55 1.98
CA HIS A 181 9.96 16.43 2.87
C HIS A 181 10.19 16.11 4.35
N LEU A 182 10.35 14.84 4.72
CA LEU A 182 10.72 14.43 6.09
C LEU A 182 12.11 14.90 6.51
N ALA A 183 12.95 15.30 5.57
CA ALA A 183 14.33 15.74 5.86
C ALA A 183 14.43 17.25 6.16
N LEU A 184 13.34 18.01 5.91
CA LEU A 184 13.22 19.45 6.21
C LEU A 184 12.84 19.67 7.67
#